data_63939f1e68431c7aa42ed93d54f3e737
#
_entry.id   63939f1e68431c7aa42ed93d54f3e737
#
_cell.length_a   1.000
_cell.length_b   1.000
_cell.length_c   1.000
_cell.angle_alpha   90.00
_cell.angle_beta   90.00
_cell.angle_gamma   90.00
#
_symmetry.space_group_name_H-M   'P 1'
#
loop_
_entity.id
_entity.type
_entity.pdbx_description
1 polymer ?
#
loop_
_entity_poly.entity_id
_entity_poly.type
_entity_poly.pdbx_seq_one_letter_code
_entity_poly.pdbx_strand_id
1 'polypeptide(L)'
;HSPQELREVCIRFAYAIINTAKECGTLRDEELMVQRVLKTILGAVSWKEIDAVMMELFSSIEISQINQTSSEYLVQKALTIMKECYSDGITLEETARRLHVTEQYLGTQLKKETGTSFTETVRKFKIMHVKELLLDTDLKLNQIAAMTGFSNPKYMSKVFKQEEGMLPNEYRRINA
;
A
#
# COMPACT_ATOMS: atom_id res chain seq x y z
N HIS A 1 4.62 -9.73 -38.16
CA HIS A 1 5.79 -9.62 -37.31
C HIS A 1 6.82 -10.68 -37.65
N SER A 2 8.08 -10.29 -37.77
CA SER A 2 9.15 -11.25 -38.04
C SER A 2 9.38 -12.15 -36.80
N PRO A 3 9.88 -13.39 -37.00
CA PRO A 3 10.22 -14.25 -35.86
C PRO A 3 11.20 -13.60 -34.88
N GLN A 4 11.99 -12.66 -35.34
CA GLN A 4 12.95 -11.93 -34.55
C GLN A 4 12.30 -10.87 -33.64
N GLU A 5 11.31 -10.13 -34.15
CA GLU A 5 10.52 -9.16 -33.40
C GLU A 5 9.76 -9.84 -32.26
N LEU A 6 9.18 -11.02 -32.53
CA LEU A 6 8.47 -11.82 -31.51
C LEU A 6 9.40 -12.29 -30.38
N ARG A 7 10.64 -12.72 -30.70
CA ARG A 7 11.63 -13.08 -29.67
C ARG A 7 11.99 -11.89 -28.80
N GLU A 8 12.23 -10.72 -29.39
CA GLU A 8 12.51 -9.50 -28.64
C GLU A 8 11.38 -9.13 -27.68
N VAL A 9 10.13 -9.26 -28.12
CA VAL A 9 8.96 -9.03 -27.26
C VAL A 9 8.94 -10.01 -26.09
N CYS A 10 9.19 -11.30 -26.34
CA CYS A 10 9.22 -12.33 -25.28
C CYS A 10 10.37 -12.08 -24.29
N ILE A 11 11.55 -11.65 -24.76
CA ILE A 11 12.67 -11.31 -23.87
C ILE A 11 12.30 -10.13 -22.97
N ARG A 12 11.74 -9.05 -23.52
CA ARG A 12 11.33 -7.87 -22.73
C ARG A 12 10.26 -8.25 -21.70
N PHE A 13 9.31 -9.08 -22.11
CA PHE A 13 8.23 -9.52 -21.23
C PHE A 13 8.76 -10.42 -20.09
N ALA A 14 9.61 -11.39 -20.42
CA ALA A 14 10.27 -12.23 -19.41
C ALA A 14 11.10 -11.40 -18.44
N TYR A 15 11.84 -10.42 -18.93
CA TYR A 15 12.65 -9.54 -18.09
C TYR A 15 11.79 -8.68 -17.14
N ALA A 16 10.67 -8.14 -17.62
CA ALA A 16 9.73 -7.40 -16.79
C ALA A 16 9.14 -8.28 -15.67
N ILE A 17 8.75 -9.52 -15.99
CA ILE A 17 8.23 -10.48 -15.02
C ILE A 17 9.28 -10.81 -13.95
N ILE A 18 10.51 -11.12 -14.38
CA ILE A 18 11.62 -11.47 -13.47
C ILE A 18 11.94 -10.30 -12.53
N ASN A 19 12.03 -9.07 -13.04
CA ASN A 19 12.29 -7.90 -12.22
C ASN A 19 11.17 -7.65 -11.19
N THR A 20 9.91 -7.76 -11.61
CA THR A 20 8.78 -7.62 -10.69
C THR A 20 8.79 -8.71 -9.62
N ALA A 21 9.04 -9.96 -10.00
CA ALA A 21 9.13 -11.08 -9.06
C ALA A 21 10.31 -10.92 -8.08
N LYS A 22 11.42 -10.35 -8.53
CA LYS A 22 12.57 -10.00 -7.70
C LYS A 22 12.22 -8.92 -6.67
N GLU A 23 11.63 -7.81 -7.11
CA GLU A 23 11.21 -6.72 -6.24
C GLU A 23 10.21 -7.20 -5.17
N CYS A 24 9.38 -8.18 -5.52
CA CYS A 24 8.43 -8.83 -4.62
C CYS A 24 9.04 -9.95 -3.76
N GLY A 25 10.30 -10.34 -3.97
CA GLY A 25 10.93 -11.45 -3.25
C GLY A 25 10.31 -12.83 -3.52
N THR A 26 9.63 -12.99 -4.67
CA THR A 26 8.83 -14.18 -5.01
C THR A 26 9.50 -15.14 -5.99
N LEU A 27 10.72 -14.83 -6.43
CA LEU A 27 11.49 -15.65 -7.35
C LEU A 27 12.64 -16.35 -6.62
N ARG A 28 12.67 -17.68 -6.71
CA ARG A 28 13.82 -18.48 -6.26
C ARG A 28 14.83 -18.62 -7.39
N ASP A 29 16.13 -18.57 -7.05
CA ASP A 29 17.24 -18.77 -7.99
C ASP A 29 17.19 -17.86 -9.24
N GLU A 30 17.03 -16.55 -8.99
CA GLU A 30 16.88 -15.50 -10.01
C GLU A 30 17.92 -15.61 -11.14
N GLU A 31 19.20 -15.70 -10.81
CA GLU A 31 20.29 -15.69 -11.79
C GLU A 31 20.22 -16.90 -12.73
N LEU A 32 19.90 -18.08 -12.20
CA LEU A 32 19.72 -19.30 -12.97
C LEU A 32 18.52 -19.20 -13.89
N MET A 33 17.41 -18.63 -13.42
CA MET A 33 16.18 -18.46 -14.21
C MET A 33 16.39 -17.47 -15.36
N VAL A 34 17.03 -16.32 -15.10
CA VAL A 34 17.37 -15.34 -16.15
C VAL A 34 18.21 -15.97 -17.25
N GLN A 35 19.30 -16.66 -16.88
CA GLN A 35 20.17 -17.32 -17.84
C GLN A 35 19.44 -18.37 -18.67
N ARG A 36 18.61 -19.18 -18.03
CA ARG A 36 17.83 -20.23 -18.70
C ARG A 36 16.81 -19.65 -19.68
N VAL A 37 16.03 -18.65 -19.26
CA VAL A 37 15.03 -18.00 -20.10
C VAL A 37 15.67 -17.35 -21.32
N LEU A 38 16.73 -16.56 -21.13
CA LEU A 38 17.43 -15.91 -22.22
C LEU A 38 18.05 -16.92 -23.21
N LYS A 39 18.76 -17.93 -22.70
CA LYS A 39 19.37 -18.98 -23.52
C LYS A 39 18.32 -19.72 -24.36
N THR A 40 17.18 -20.06 -23.75
CA THR A 40 16.11 -20.78 -24.45
C THR A 40 15.47 -19.91 -25.51
N ILE A 41 15.08 -18.66 -25.20
CA ILE A 41 14.42 -17.77 -26.18
C ILE A 41 15.33 -17.44 -27.36
N LEU A 42 16.63 -17.18 -27.10
CA LEU A 42 17.59 -16.87 -28.15
C LEU A 42 17.91 -18.09 -29.03
N GLY A 43 17.96 -19.29 -28.45
CA GLY A 43 18.28 -20.53 -29.15
C GLY A 43 17.08 -21.31 -29.70
N ALA A 44 15.86 -20.88 -29.38
CA ALA A 44 14.65 -21.63 -29.75
C ALA A 44 14.49 -21.77 -31.26
N VAL A 45 14.28 -23.01 -31.70
CA VAL A 45 13.99 -23.38 -33.08
C VAL A 45 12.49 -23.40 -33.34
N SER A 46 11.70 -23.61 -32.30
CA SER A 46 10.25 -23.66 -32.35
C SER A 46 9.57 -22.76 -31.33
N TRP A 47 8.36 -22.32 -31.62
CA TRP A 47 7.53 -21.54 -30.71
C TRP A 47 7.17 -22.31 -29.43
N LYS A 48 7.09 -23.64 -29.53
CA LYS A 48 6.79 -24.52 -28.38
C LYS A 48 7.88 -24.46 -27.30
N GLU A 49 9.14 -24.25 -27.67
CA GLU A 49 10.25 -24.13 -26.70
C GLU A 49 10.16 -22.79 -25.94
N ILE A 50 9.77 -21.72 -26.63
CA ILE A 50 9.55 -20.39 -25.98
C ILE A 50 8.35 -20.49 -25.04
N ASP A 51 7.25 -21.08 -25.47
CA ASP A 51 6.04 -21.26 -24.66
C ASP A 51 6.36 -22.08 -23.38
N ALA A 52 7.08 -23.19 -23.54
CA ALA A 52 7.47 -24.03 -22.41
C ALA A 52 8.31 -23.28 -21.37
N VAL A 53 9.32 -22.50 -21.77
CA VAL A 53 10.15 -21.74 -20.83
C VAL A 53 9.40 -20.58 -20.20
N MET A 54 8.47 -19.95 -20.92
CA MET A 54 7.61 -18.91 -20.35
C MET A 54 6.64 -19.50 -19.30
N MET A 55 6.04 -20.67 -19.57
CA MET A 55 5.18 -21.37 -18.60
C MET A 55 5.98 -21.81 -17.36
N GLU A 56 7.23 -22.25 -17.53
CA GLU A 56 8.11 -22.57 -16.42
C GLU A 56 8.42 -21.31 -15.57
N LEU A 57 8.73 -20.17 -16.22
CA LEU A 57 8.92 -18.90 -15.52
C LEU A 57 7.70 -18.54 -14.69
N PHE A 58 6.50 -18.62 -15.26
CA PHE A 58 5.26 -18.34 -14.52
C PHE A 58 5.05 -19.30 -13.34
N SER A 59 5.33 -20.58 -13.52
CA SER A 59 5.16 -21.58 -12.45
C SER A 59 6.21 -21.47 -11.34
N SER A 60 7.39 -20.89 -11.63
CA SER A 60 8.45 -20.65 -10.63
C SER A 60 8.13 -19.49 -9.69
N ILE A 61 7.15 -18.66 -10.04
CA ILE A 61 6.73 -17.52 -9.23
C ILE A 61 5.67 -17.98 -8.22
N GLU A 62 5.93 -17.78 -6.94
CA GLU A 62 4.97 -18.11 -5.88
C GLU A 62 3.80 -17.11 -5.86
N ILE A 63 2.75 -17.37 -6.62
CA ILE A 63 1.58 -16.49 -6.77
C ILE A 63 0.95 -16.13 -5.42
N SER A 64 1.00 -17.02 -4.43
CA SER A 64 0.53 -16.73 -3.07
C SER A 64 1.32 -15.60 -2.41
N GLN A 65 2.63 -15.56 -2.60
CA GLN A 65 3.49 -14.49 -2.07
C GLN A 65 3.31 -13.18 -2.85
N ILE A 66 3.16 -13.24 -4.17
CA ILE A 66 2.86 -12.05 -4.98
C ILE A 66 1.57 -11.39 -4.50
N ASN A 67 0.52 -12.15 -4.26
CA ASN A 67 -0.75 -11.61 -3.79
C ASN A 67 -0.62 -10.98 -2.39
N GLN A 68 0.16 -11.57 -1.49
CA GLN A 68 0.39 -11.04 -0.16
C GLN A 68 1.24 -9.76 -0.21
N THR A 69 2.38 -9.78 -0.89
CA THR A 69 3.25 -8.61 -1.06
C THR A 69 2.55 -7.47 -1.80
N SER A 70 1.74 -7.79 -2.81
CA SER A 70 0.92 -6.83 -3.55
C SER A 70 -0.15 -6.19 -2.67
N SER A 71 -0.78 -6.97 -1.78
CA SER A 71 -1.76 -6.50 -0.80
C SER A 71 -1.10 -5.59 0.26
N GLU A 72 0.03 -6.02 0.81
CA GLU A 72 0.82 -5.23 1.77
C GLU A 72 1.27 -3.90 1.15
N TYR A 73 1.81 -3.92 -0.05
CA TYR A 73 2.21 -2.72 -0.79
C TYR A 73 1.04 -1.78 -1.04
N LEU A 74 -0.11 -2.31 -1.47
CA LEU A 74 -1.34 -1.53 -1.66
C LEU A 74 -1.76 -0.85 -0.36
N VAL A 75 -1.76 -1.59 0.75
CA VAL A 75 -2.12 -1.06 2.07
C VAL A 75 -1.12 0.00 2.53
N GLN A 76 0.19 -0.20 2.34
CA GLN A 76 1.19 0.82 2.65
C GLN A 76 0.98 2.11 1.86
N LYS A 77 0.70 2.01 0.56
CA LYS A 77 0.34 3.18 -0.27
C LYS A 77 -0.92 3.87 0.23
N ALA A 78 -1.96 3.11 0.59
CA ALA A 78 -3.18 3.67 1.16
C ALA A 78 -2.90 4.41 2.48
N LEU A 79 -2.12 3.82 3.39
CA LEU A 79 -1.74 4.44 4.66
C LEU A 79 -0.95 5.75 4.44
N THR A 80 -0.07 5.80 3.44
CA THR A 80 0.66 7.02 3.07
C THR A 80 -0.31 8.12 2.63
N ILE A 81 -1.22 7.83 1.69
CA ILE A 81 -2.24 8.79 1.23
C ILE A 81 -3.13 9.27 2.39
N MET A 82 -3.56 8.33 3.24
CA MET A 82 -4.38 8.67 4.41
C MET A 82 -3.62 9.58 5.38
N LYS A 83 -2.33 9.32 5.63
CA LYS A 83 -1.48 10.13 6.50
C LYS A 83 -1.20 11.53 5.94
N GLU A 84 -1.17 11.69 4.63
CA GLU A 84 -0.96 12.99 3.99
C GLU A 84 -2.26 13.82 3.90
N CYS A 85 -3.42 13.17 3.80
CA CYS A 85 -4.69 13.82 3.48
C CYS A 85 -5.78 13.69 4.57
N TYR A 86 -5.48 13.15 5.77
CA TYR A 86 -6.51 12.94 6.81
C TYR A 86 -7.19 14.23 7.27
N SER A 87 -6.48 15.37 7.28
CA SER A 87 -7.03 16.68 7.65
C SER A 87 -8.04 17.21 6.64
N ASP A 88 -7.85 16.87 5.36
CA ASP A 88 -8.66 17.38 4.24
C ASP A 88 -9.93 16.56 4.01
N GLY A 89 -10.18 15.55 4.84
CA GLY A 89 -11.39 14.75 4.76
C GLY A 89 -11.34 13.63 3.73
N ILE A 90 -10.16 13.04 3.51
CA ILE A 90 -9.97 11.88 2.60
C ILE A 90 -10.98 10.77 2.85
N THR A 91 -11.54 10.22 1.78
CA THR A 91 -12.51 9.10 1.82
C THR A 91 -11.90 7.80 1.30
N LEU A 92 -12.53 6.67 1.65
CA LEU A 92 -12.16 5.36 1.10
C LEU A 92 -12.28 5.35 -0.43
N GLU A 93 -13.36 5.94 -0.98
CA GLU A 93 -13.61 6.10 -2.41
C GLU A 93 -12.45 6.83 -3.10
N GLU A 94 -12.08 8.00 -2.59
CA GLU A 94 -11.00 8.80 -3.17
C GLU A 94 -9.64 8.07 -3.10
N THR A 95 -9.36 7.40 -1.99
CA THR A 95 -8.14 6.62 -1.83
C THR A 95 -8.10 5.42 -2.80
N ALA A 96 -9.20 4.69 -2.92
CA ALA A 96 -9.33 3.57 -3.84
C ALA A 96 -9.18 4.02 -5.31
N ARG A 97 -9.78 5.17 -5.66
CA ARG A 97 -9.64 5.78 -6.99
C ARG A 97 -8.18 6.13 -7.33
N ARG A 98 -7.45 6.74 -6.39
CA ARG A 98 -6.02 7.06 -6.56
C ARG A 98 -5.14 5.83 -6.73
N LEU A 99 -5.54 4.71 -6.13
CA LEU A 99 -4.83 3.44 -6.19
C LEU A 99 -5.34 2.50 -7.31
N HIS A 100 -6.31 2.94 -8.12
CA HIS A 100 -6.92 2.18 -9.22
C HIS A 100 -7.51 0.83 -8.80
N VAL A 101 -8.12 0.79 -7.61
CA VAL A 101 -8.80 -0.40 -7.06
C VAL A 101 -10.23 -0.07 -6.64
N THR A 102 -11.04 -1.08 -6.35
CA THR A 102 -12.37 -0.87 -5.79
C THR A 102 -12.32 -0.56 -4.30
N GLU A 103 -13.27 0.23 -3.80
CA GLU A 103 -13.41 0.52 -2.36
C GLU A 103 -13.53 -0.76 -1.52
N GLN A 104 -14.33 -1.70 -1.99
CA GLN A 104 -14.54 -2.98 -1.31
C GLN A 104 -13.23 -3.75 -1.17
N TYR A 105 -12.42 -3.82 -2.22
CA TYR A 105 -11.12 -4.48 -2.19
C TYR A 105 -10.18 -3.78 -1.23
N LEU A 106 -10.02 -2.46 -1.36
CA LEU A 106 -9.15 -1.67 -0.48
C LEU A 106 -9.56 -1.78 0.98
N GLY A 107 -10.85 -1.63 1.28
CA GLY A 107 -11.38 -1.73 2.65
C GLY A 107 -11.14 -3.11 3.27
N THR A 108 -11.29 -4.18 2.48
CA THR A 108 -11.04 -5.55 2.91
C THR A 108 -9.56 -5.78 3.21
N GLN A 109 -8.66 -5.36 2.30
CA GLN A 109 -7.22 -5.53 2.49
C GLN A 109 -6.70 -4.68 3.66
N LEU A 110 -7.14 -3.42 3.77
CA LEU A 110 -6.77 -2.55 4.88
C LEU A 110 -7.14 -3.17 6.23
N LYS A 111 -8.37 -3.67 6.36
CA LYS A 111 -8.81 -4.31 7.60
C LYS A 111 -8.07 -5.61 7.90
N LYS A 112 -7.76 -6.41 6.88
CA LYS A 112 -6.99 -7.65 7.00
C LYS A 112 -5.57 -7.38 7.51
N GLU A 113 -4.88 -6.40 6.92
CA GLU A 113 -3.46 -6.11 7.22
C GLU A 113 -3.28 -5.27 8.50
N THR A 114 -4.19 -4.31 8.78
CA THR A 114 -4.04 -3.38 9.90
C THR A 114 -4.93 -3.71 11.10
N GLY A 115 -5.88 -4.62 10.95
CA GLY A 115 -6.90 -4.93 11.96
C GLY A 115 -7.97 -3.83 12.12
N THR A 116 -7.87 -2.69 11.41
CA THR A 116 -8.74 -1.52 11.57
C THR A 116 -9.40 -1.11 10.26
N SER A 117 -10.59 -0.52 10.35
CA SER A 117 -11.28 0.04 9.19
C SER A 117 -10.61 1.35 8.71
N PHE A 118 -10.93 1.78 7.50
CA PHE A 118 -10.46 3.06 6.95
C PHE A 118 -10.77 4.23 7.88
N THR A 119 -12.02 4.34 8.33
CA THR A 119 -12.48 5.42 9.21
C THR A 119 -11.75 5.43 10.56
N GLU A 120 -11.51 4.24 11.13
CA GLU A 120 -10.75 4.11 12.38
C GLU A 120 -9.29 4.50 12.18
N THR A 121 -8.68 4.14 11.06
CA THR A 121 -7.31 4.50 10.74
C THR A 121 -7.15 6.02 10.57
N VAL A 122 -8.05 6.67 9.81
CA VAL A 122 -8.05 8.15 9.68
C VAL A 122 -8.25 8.81 11.04
N ARG A 123 -9.14 8.29 11.87
CA ARG A 123 -9.38 8.79 13.23
C ARG A 123 -8.12 8.70 14.09
N LYS A 124 -7.39 7.59 14.03
CA LYS A 124 -6.11 7.43 14.74
C LYS A 124 -5.07 8.47 14.30
N PHE A 125 -4.93 8.73 13.01
CA PHE A 125 -4.04 9.79 12.52
C PHE A 125 -4.43 11.17 13.04
N LYS A 126 -5.73 11.50 13.02
CA LYS A 126 -6.23 12.76 13.59
C LYS A 126 -5.90 12.89 15.08
N ILE A 127 -6.14 11.85 15.87
CA ILE A 127 -5.86 11.86 17.32
C ILE A 127 -4.36 11.95 17.60
N MET A 128 -3.53 11.26 16.83
CA MET A 128 -2.08 11.36 16.96
C MET A 128 -1.60 12.81 16.77
N HIS A 129 -2.08 13.47 15.72
CA HIS A 129 -1.75 14.89 15.49
C HIS A 129 -2.34 15.83 16.55
N VAL A 130 -3.53 15.54 17.10
CA VAL A 130 -4.07 16.28 18.25
C VAL A 130 -3.12 16.18 19.43
N LYS A 131 -2.57 14.99 19.73
CA LYS A 131 -1.60 14.77 20.82
C LYS A 131 -0.33 15.59 20.62
N GLU A 132 0.24 15.57 19.40
CA GLU A 132 1.42 16.36 19.05
C GLU A 132 1.16 17.85 19.28
N LEU A 133 0.06 18.40 18.74
CA LEU A 133 -0.27 19.82 18.91
C LEU A 133 -0.59 20.19 20.37
N LEU A 134 -1.12 19.28 21.17
CA LEU A 134 -1.36 19.52 22.58
C LEU A 134 -0.07 19.65 23.40
N LEU A 135 1.00 18.94 23.01
CA LEU A 135 2.29 18.94 23.70
C LEU A 135 3.24 20.00 23.18
N ASP A 136 3.26 20.18 21.87
CA ASP A 136 4.28 21.04 21.21
C ASP A 136 3.83 22.48 21.09
N THR A 137 2.56 22.82 21.40
CA THR A 137 1.99 24.14 21.21
C THR A 137 1.00 24.58 22.29
N ASP A 138 0.83 25.91 22.45
CA ASP A 138 -0.20 26.51 23.30
C ASP A 138 -1.52 26.77 22.57
N LEU A 139 -1.75 26.12 21.44
CA LEU A 139 -2.95 26.30 20.62
C LEU A 139 -4.22 25.97 21.39
N LYS A 140 -5.28 26.75 21.16
CA LYS A 140 -6.61 26.48 21.71
C LYS A 140 -7.25 25.30 21.01
N LEU A 141 -8.13 24.57 21.71
CA LEU A 141 -8.80 23.37 21.16
C LEU A 141 -9.55 23.63 19.84
N ASN A 142 -10.08 24.82 19.61
CA ASN A 142 -10.72 25.17 18.35
C ASN A 142 -9.71 25.23 17.17
N GLN A 143 -8.50 25.73 17.43
CA GLN A 143 -7.43 25.78 16.43
C GLN A 143 -6.92 24.38 16.13
N ILE A 144 -6.70 23.57 17.17
CA ILE A 144 -6.27 22.17 17.02
C ILE A 144 -7.32 21.38 16.23
N ALA A 145 -8.63 21.54 16.54
CA ALA A 145 -9.69 20.87 15.80
C ALA A 145 -9.68 21.23 14.30
N ALA A 146 -9.51 22.51 13.99
CA ALA A 146 -9.42 22.96 12.60
C ALA A 146 -8.21 22.38 11.87
N MET A 147 -7.03 22.36 12.50
CA MET A 147 -5.79 21.84 11.90
C MET A 147 -5.81 20.32 11.70
N THR A 148 -6.53 19.61 12.56
CA THR A 148 -6.62 18.13 12.53
C THR A 148 -7.84 17.61 11.77
N GLY A 149 -8.58 18.50 11.10
CA GLY A 149 -9.73 18.15 10.26
C GLY A 149 -10.94 17.61 11.04
N PHE A 150 -11.11 18.02 12.31
CA PHE A 150 -12.35 17.80 13.05
C PHE A 150 -13.35 18.94 12.78
N SER A 151 -14.62 18.60 12.61
CA SER A 151 -15.68 19.56 12.33
C SER A 151 -15.87 20.61 13.44
N ASN A 152 -15.57 20.25 14.68
CA ASN A 152 -15.63 21.16 15.82
C ASN A 152 -14.84 20.58 17.03
N PRO A 153 -14.41 21.45 17.99
CA PRO A 153 -13.61 21.03 19.15
C PRO A 153 -14.36 20.14 20.14
N LYS A 154 -15.69 20.24 20.19
CA LYS A 154 -16.50 19.40 21.07
C LYS A 154 -16.50 17.95 20.60
N TYR A 155 -16.65 17.73 19.30
CA TYR A 155 -16.56 16.41 18.70
C TYR A 155 -15.14 15.84 18.82
N MET A 156 -14.12 16.65 18.52
CA MET A 156 -12.72 16.27 18.72
C MET A 156 -12.47 15.80 20.16
N SER A 157 -12.91 16.58 21.18
CA SER A 157 -12.71 16.23 22.59
C SER A 157 -13.43 14.93 22.98
N LYS A 158 -14.63 14.68 22.42
CA LYS A 158 -15.35 13.44 22.62
C LYS A 158 -14.57 12.25 22.07
N VAL A 159 -14.10 12.35 20.83
CA VAL A 159 -13.33 11.29 20.16
C VAL A 159 -12.00 11.06 20.89
N PHE A 160 -11.30 12.14 21.23
CA PHE A 160 -10.05 12.07 21.99
C PHE A 160 -10.23 11.33 23.33
N LYS A 161 -11.29 11.65 24.08
CA LYS A 161 -11.58 10.95 25.34
C LYS A 161 -11.91 9.47 25.14
N GLN A 162 -12.54 9.10 24.03
CA GLN A 162 -12.81 7.70 23.69
C GLN A 162 -11.52 6.91 23.39
N GLU A 163 -10.55 7.54 22.73
CA GLU A 163 -9.29 6.90 22.35
C GLU A 163 -8.24 6.91 23.49
N GLU A 164 -8.12 8.01 24.24
CA GLU A 164 -7.07 8.23 25.24
C GLU A 164 -7.55 8.10 26.69
N GLY A 165 -8.85 7.94 26.93
CA GLY A 165 -9.45 7.80 28.26
C GLY A 165 -9.63 9.11 29.03
N MET A 166 -9.06 10.23 28.58
CA MET A 166 -9.11 11.54 29.24
C MET A 166 -9.38 12.68 28.27
N LEU A 167 -9.74 13.85 28.78
CA LEU A 167 -9.98 15.04 27.95
C LEU A 167 -8.67 15.65 27.44
N PRO A 168 -8.68 16.35 26.27
CA PRO A 168 -7.47 16.99 25.70
C PRO A 168 -6.74 17.92 26.67
N ASN A 169 -7.48 18.75 27.44
CA ASN A 169 -6.86 19.66 28.42
C ASN A 169 -6.22 18.90 29.60
N GLU A 170 -6.79 17.78 30.01
CA GLU A 170 -6.20 16.91 31.04
C GLU A 170 -4.92 16.28 30.52
N TYR A 171 -4.95 15.79 29.27
CA TYR A 171 -3.78 15.23 28.60
C TYR A 171 -2.64 16.24 28.52
N ARG A 172 -2.91 17.49 28.08
CA ARG A 172 -1.92 18.56 28.04
C ARG A 172 -1.32 18.81 29.43
N ARG A 173 -2.14 18.94 30.46
CA ARG A 173 -1.66 19.23 31.84
C ARG A 173 -0.78 18.14 32.43
N ILE A 174 -1.01 16.87 32.04
CA ILE A 174 -0.29 15.72 32.63
C ILE A 174 1.01 15.46 31.87
N ASN A 175 1.09 15.78 30.58
CA ASN A 175 2.19 15.38 29.69
C ASN A 175 3.01 16.56 29.15
N ALA A 176 2.63 17.83 29.42
CA ALA A 176 3.37 19.03 29.04
C ALA A 176 4.37 19.47 30.11
#